data_06e150d3fb16285c775d644825ddaa1b
#
_entry.id   06e150d3fb16285c775d644825ddaa1b
#
_cell.length_a   1.000
_cell.length_b   1.000
_cell.length_c   1.000
_cell.angle_alpha   90.00
_cell.angle_beta   90.00
_cell.angle_gamma   90.00
#
_symmetry.space_group_name_H-M   'P 1'
#
loop_
_entity.id
_entity.type
_entity.pdbx_description
1 polymer ?
#
loop_
_entity_poly.entity_id
_entity_poly.type
_entity_poly.pdbx_seq_one_letter_code
_entity_poly.pdbx_strand_id
1 'polypeptide(L)'
;MKESISLWQTGDPVPEPNRSQEQAISDLREFGYTIIEEALDADRLVAVRERLMEQADAEIEAGIAFEDQGADQNRSKQYDRLPVDTFTAANGGVNQRVWMLVNKGKVFRDLVTHLFMTPLIEFLLGPHFLLSTLSANIANPGGVEMGLHTDQWWMPRPMPRNEAPVTPGSIERGEYYGSGDVDPARLINPPCACNVMYCLNDFTALNGGTRLVPKSHLTGLQPPPDVPHTVSSIGMEAKAGSAILFEGRMWHGTGANRSNGPRLGLLATYCAPQFRAQENYTLGIDPEVRAEASPELLARLGFKLWNSYGRIGHPHARYVNEPTDPIGEMTPHGQRQATGHMLP
;
A
#
# COMPACT_ATOMS: atom_id res chain seq x y z
N MET A 1 -8.46 3.71 36.63
CA MET A 1 -9.03 2.61 35.84
C MET A 1 -8.27 2.62 34.50
N LYS A 2 -7.65 1.50 34.13
CA LYS A 2 -7.03 1.38 32.79
C LYS A 2 -8.20 1.19 31.82
N GLU A 3 -8.42 2.15 30.93
CA GLU A 3 -9.36 1.96 29.84
C GLU A 3 -8.80 0.87 28.92
N SER A 4 -9.52 -0.23 28.79
CA SER A 4 -9.17 -1.26 27.82
C SER A 4 -9.47 -0.73 26.41
N ILE A 5 -8.54 -0.84 25.48
CA ILE A 5 -8.83 -0.58 24.07
C ILE A 5 -9.81 -1.66 23.63
N SER A 6 -11.07 -1.27 23.41
CA SER A 6 -12.05 -2.18 22.82
C SER A 6 -11.98 -2.08 21.30
N LEU A 7 -11.88 -3.22 20.62
CA LEU A 7 -12.10 -3.27 19.19
C LEU A 7 -13.56 -2.89 18.88
N TRP A 8 -13.75 -2.34 17.70
CA TRP A 8 -15.07 -1.98 17.19
C TRP A 8 -16.02 -3.19 17.21
N GLN A 9 -17.26 -2.94 17.58
CA GLN A 9 -18.35 -3.92 17.56
C GLN A 9 -19.44 -3.45 16.60
N THR A 10 -20.21 -4.39 16.07
CA THR A 10 -21.33 -4.06 15.21
C THR A 10 -22.30 -3.09 15.90
N GLY A 11 -22.49 -1.92 15.31
CA GLY A 11 -23.33 -0.84 15.85
C GLY A 11 -22.55 0.30 16.50
N ASP A 12 -21.25 0.16 16.72
CA ASP A 12 -20.40 1.28 17.13
C ASP A 12 -20.29 2.32 16.00
N PRO A 13 -20.04 3.60 16.34
CA PRO A 13 -19.81 4.65 15.34
C PRO A 13 -18.66 4.32 14.39
N VAL A 14 -18.78 4.81 13.17
CA VAL A 14 -17.77 4.75 12.09
C VAL A 14 -17.65 6.11 11.43
N PRO A 15 -16.53 6.42 10.75
CA PRO A 15 -16.40 7.65 9.98
C PRO A 15 -17.46 7.75 8.90
N GLU A 16 -18.11 8.91 8.82
CA GLU A 16 -18.94 9.25 7.68
C GLU A 16 -18.09 9.79 6.53
N PRO A 17 -18.49 9.54 5.27
CA PRO A 17 -17.81 10.14 4.13
C PRO A 17 -17.78 11.67 4.23
N ASN A 18 -16.62 12.27 3.93
CA ASN A 18 -16.42 13.70 4.09
C ASN A 18 -15.49 14.30 3.01
N ARG A 19 -15.35 15.63 3.01
CA ARG A 19 -14.46 16.40 2.13
C ARG A 19 -13.55 17.36 2.91
N SER A 20 -13.42 17.15 4.22
CA SER A 20 -12.65 18.01 5.11
C SER A 20 -11.36 17.33 5.52
N GLN A 21 -10.21 17.97 5.31
CA GLN A 21 -8.94 17.45 5.80
C GLN A 21 -8.90 17.39 7.33
N GLU A 22 -9.54 18.35 8.02
CA GLU A 22 -9.61 18.35 9.48
C GLU A 22 -10.42 17.15 9.99
N GLN A 23 -11.58 16.89 9.41
CA GLN A 23 -12.39 15.71 9.76
C GLN A 23 -11.64 14.41 9.43
N ALA A 24 -11.01 14.33 8.27
CA ALA A 24 -10.22 13.17 7.88
C ALA A 24 -9.08 12.87 8.86
N ILE A 25 -8.39 13.90 9.36
CA ILE A 25 -7.35 13.74 10.39
C ILE A 25 -7.96 13.26 11.71
N SER A 26 -9.14 13.76 12.09
CA SER A 26 -9.85 13.28 13.28
C SER A 26 -10.23 11.80 13.15
N ASP A 27 -10.78 11.41 12.00
CA ASP A 27 -11.16 10.03 11.69
C ASP A 27 -9.95 9.09 11.73
N LEU A 28 -8.83 9.50 11.13
CA LEU A 28 -7.58 8.73 11.15
C LEU A 28 -7.06 8.49 12.56
N ARG A 29 -7.19 9.48 13.44
CA ARG A 29 -6.77 9.34 14.85
C ARG A 29 -7.67 8.41 15.64
N GLU A 30 -8.97 8.51 15.43
CA GLU A 30 -9.94 7.77 16.22
C GLU A 30 -10.18 6.35 15.68
N PHE A 31 -10.37 6.24 14.36
CA PHE A 31 -10.79 5.00 13.71
C PHE A 31 -9.68 4.30 12.92
N GLY A 32 -8.60 5.03 12.55
CA GLY A 32 -7.49 4.55 11.73
C GLY A 32 -7.76 4.64 10.23
N TYR A 33 -8.92 5.13 9.81
CA TYR A 33 -9.27 5.33 8.42
C TYR A 33 -10.26 6.48 8.25
N THR A 34 -10.38 6.99 7.02
CA THR A 34 -11.37 7.98 6.60
C THR A 34 -11.82 7.73 5.17
N ILE A 35 -12.98 8.24 4.80
CA ILE A 35 -13.54 8.17 3.44
C ILE A 35 -13.65 9.58 2.91
N ILE A 36 -12.95 9.86 1.82
CA ILE A 36 -12.97 11.16 1.13
C ILE A 36 -13.87 11.03 -0.09
N GLU A 37 -14.99 11.77 -0.08
CA GLU A 37 -15.89 11.84 -1.21
C GLU A 37 -15.31 12.66 -2.35
N GLU A 38 -15.65 12.29 -3.59
CA GLU A 38 -15.23 13.00 -4.80
C GLU A 38 -13.73 13.31 -4.84
N ALA A 39 -12.91 12.38 -4.33
CA ALA A 39 -11.46 12.45 -4.47
C ALA A 39 -11.08 12.48 -5.96
N LEU A 40 -11.84 11.83 -6.81
CA LEU A 40 -11.77 11.93 -8.27
C LEU A 40 -13.04 12.62 -8.76
N ASP A 41 -12.88 13.71 -9.51
CA ASP A 41 -13.98 14.27 -10.31
C ASP A 41 -14.42 13.27 -11.41
N ALA A 42 -15.56 13.57 -12.05
CA ALA A 42 -16.16 12.66 -13.01
C ALA A 42 -15.23 12.33 -14.20
N ASP A 43 -14.51 13.31 -14.71
CA ASP A 43 -13.64 13.14 -15.88
C ASP A 43 -12.42 12.29 -15.52
N ARG A 44 -11.79 12.54 -14.36
CA ARG A 44 -10.67 11.73 -13.85
C ARG A 44 -11.10 10.31 -13.54
N LEU A 45 -12.27 10.14 -12.93
CA LEU A 45 -12.80 8.81 -12.62
C LEU A 45 -12.97 7.98 -13.89
N VAL A 46 -13.57 8.57 -14.95
CA VAL A 46 -13.73 7.90 -16.24
C VAL A 46 -12.37 7.55 -16.83
N ALA A 47 -11.46 8.52 -16.93
CA ALA A 47 -10.15 8.31 -17.54
C ALA A 47 -9.32 7.24 -16.83
N VAL A 48 -9.31 7.24 -15.48
CA VAL A 48 -8.58 6.23 -14.68
C VAL A 48 -9.20 4.85 -14.85
N ARG A 49 -10.52 4.76 -14.83
CA ARG A 49 -11.24 3.49 -14.97
C ARG A 49 -11.05 2.87 -16.34
N GLU A 50 -11.25 3.66 -17.41
CA GLU A 50 -11.08 3.18 -18.78
C GLU A 50 -9.66 2.72 -19.05
N ARG A 51 -8.65 3.51 -18.63
CA ARG A 51 -7.25 3.14 -18.81
C ARG A 51 -6.88 1.88 -18.01
N LEU A 52 -7.45 1.71 -16.82
CA LEU A 52 -7.24 0.50 -16.02
C LEU A 52 -7.80 -0.73 -16.73
N MET A 53 -9.03 -0.67 -17.22
CA MET A 53 -9.66 -1.81 -17.88
C MET A 53 -8.94 -2.18 -19.17
N GLU A 54 -8.57 -1.18 -19.98
CA GLU A 54 -7.76 -1.40 -21.18
C GLU A 54 -6.43 -2.12 -20.85
N GLN A 55 -5.76 -1.71 -19.78
CA GLN A 55 -4.51 -2.35 -19.34
C GLN A 55 -4.75 -3.78 -18.86
N ALA A 56 -5.77 -3.97 -18.04
CA ALA A 56 -6.11 -5.28 -17.48
C ALA A 56 -6.45 -6.31 -18.56
N ASP A 57 -7.25 -5.90 -19.52
CA ASP A 57 -7.64 -6.74 -20.66
C ASP A 57 -6.42 -7.10 -21.53
N ALA A 58 -5.54 -6.11 -21.79
CA ALA A 58 -4.31 -6.37 -22.55
C ALA A 58 -3.35 -7.32 -21.84
N GLU A 59 -3.26 -7.28 -20.51
CA GLU A 59 -2.44 -8.23 -19.74
C GLU A 59 -3.02 -9.67 -19.79
N ILE A 60 -4.35 -9.80 -19.79
CA ILE A 60 -5.02 -11.09 -19.99
C ILE A 60 -4.73 -11.63 -21.39
N GLU A 61 -4.92 -10.81 -22.43
CA GLU A 61 -4.67 -11.21 -23.81
C GLU A 61 -3.21 -11.61 -24.06
N ALA A 62 -2.27 -10.90 -23.41
CA ALA A 62 -0.85 -11.23 -23.46
C ALA A 62 -0.45 -12.45 -22.61
N GLY A 63 -1.34 -13.00 -21.80
CA GLY A 63 -1.08 -14.13 -20.90
C GLY A 63 -0.12 -13.81 -19.74
N ILE A 64 -0.05 -12.54 -19.34
CA ILE A 64 0.82 -12.07 -18.24
C ILE A 64 0.03 -11.51 -17.05
N ALA A 65 -1.31 -11.61 -17.08
CA ALA A 65 -2.14 -11.15 -15.98
C ALA A 65 -1.80 -11.90 -14.68
N PHE A 66 -1.66 -11.15 -13.59
CA PHE A 66 -1.52 -11.74 -12.26
C PHE A 66 -2.90 -11.92 -11.65
N GLU A 67 -3.23 -13.15 -11.23
CA GLU A 67 -4.52 -13.48 -10.64
C GLU A 67 -4.35 -14.14 -9.27
N ASP A 68 -5.23 -13.79 -8.31
CA ASP A 68 -5.23 -14.35 -6.96
C ASP A 68 -6.66 -14.60 -6.43
N GLN A 69 -6.77 -15.09 -5.20
CA GLN A 69 -8.02 -15.24 -4.45
C GLN A 69 -9.10 -16.10 -5.10
N GLY A 70 -8.72 -17.16 -5.82
CA GLY A 70 -9.63 -18.23 -6.20
C GLY A 70 -9.94 -19.18 -5.03
N ALA A 71 -11.10 -19.85 -5.07
CA ALA A 71 -11.54 -20.76 -4.01
C ALA A 71 -10.57 -21.93 -3.79
N ASP A 72 -9.94 -22.41 -4.85
CA ASP A 72 -9.03 -23.57 -4.85
C ASP A 72 -7.58 -23.18 -4.55
N GLN A 73 -7.30 -21.89 -4.39
CA GLN A 73 -5.96 -21.44 -3.99
C GLN A 73 -5.66 -21.88 -2.56
N ASN A 74 -4.66 -22.77 -2.43
CA ASN A 74 -4.23 -23.27 -1.13
C ASN A 74 -3.50 -22.15 -0.37
N ARG A 75 -4.25 -21.47 0.48
CA ARG A 75 -3.85 -20.26 1.21
C ARG A 75 -2.65 -20.45 2.15
N SER A 76 -2.39 -21.70 2.56
CA SER A 76 -1.40 -22.00 3.60
C SER A 76 0.02 -22.17 3.10
N LYS A 77 0.24 -22.35 1.79
CA LYS A 77 1.55 -22.66 1.23
C LYS A 77 2.21 -21.53 0.46
N GLN A 78 1.50 -20.43 0.22
CA GLN A 78 1.97 -19.36 -0.64
C GLN A 78 3.08 -18.50 0.00
N TYR A 79 3.31 -18.63 1.30
CA TYR A 79 4.25 -17.80 2.05
C TYR A 79 5.41 -18.56 2.72
N ASP A 80 5.37 -19.88 2.69
CA ASP A 80 6.36 -20.74 3.37
C ASP A 80 7.70 -20.90 2.66
N ARG A 81 8.32 -19.91 2.20
CA ARG A 81 9.54 -19.79 1.41
C ARG A 81 9.20 -19.54 -0.06
N LEU A 82 9.19 -18.28 -0.39
CA LEU A 82 9.02 -17.83 -1.76
C LEU A 82 10.17 -18.34 -2.63
N PRO A 83 9.95 -19.31 -3.55
CA PRO A 83 10.87 -19.52 -4.65
C PRO A 83 11.00 -18.21 -5.42
N VAL A 84 12.08 -18.01 -6.14
CA VAL A 84 12.44 -16.75 -6.84
C VAL A 84 11.35 -16.29 -7.84
N ASP A 85 10.41 -17.15 -8.18
CA ASP A 85 9.33 -17.01 -9.15
C ASP A 85 7.91 -16.94 -8.57
N THR A 86 7.77 -16.63 -7.30
CA THR A 86 6.49 -16.70 -6.56
C THR A 86 5.52 -15.57 -6.77
N PHE A 87 5.82 -14.57 -7.57
CA PHE A 87 4.84 -13.57 -7.99
C PHE A 87 4.25 -13.87 -9.38
N THR A 88 4.27 -15.14 -9.78
CA THR A 88 3.51 -15.60 -10.93
C THR A 88 2.05 -15.79 -10.57
N ALA A 89 1.18 -15.59 -11.56
CA ALA A 89 -0.25 -15.89 -11.42
C ALA A 89 -0.45 -17.26 -10.77
N ALA A 90 -1.16 -17.29 -9.65
CA ALA A 90 -1.48 -18.56 -9.03
C ALA A 90 -2.59 -19.24 -9.84
N ASN A 91 -2.43 -20.51 -10.18
CA ASN A 91 -3.46 -21.29 -10.87
C ASN A 91 -4.78 -21.21 -10.09
N GLY A 92 -5.87 -20.87 -10.78
CA GLY A 92 -7.20 -20.75 -10.18
C GLY A 92 -7.45 -19.41 -9.46
N GLY A 93 -6.65 -18.37 -9.71
CA GLY A 93 -6.95 -17.01 -9.28
C GLY A 93 -8.21 -16.47 -9.96
N VAL A 94 -8.92 -15.59 -9.27
CA VAL A 94 -10.16 -14.95 -9.75
C VAL A 94 -10.01 -13.45 -9.81
N ASN A 95 -9.36 -12.86 -8.81
CA ASN A 95 -9.11 -11.42 -8.77
C ASN A 95 -7.85 -11.10 -9.58
N GLN A 96 -7.90 -10.04 -10.37
CA GLN A 96 -6.74 -9.59 -11.13
C GLN A 96 -6.02 -8.46 -10.40
N ARG A 97 -4.68 -8.52 -10.39
CA ARG A 97 -3.78 -7.46 -9.91
C ARG A 97 -3.05 -6.84 -11.08
N VAL A 98 -3.05 -5.51 -11.15
CA VAL A 98 -2.26 -4.77 -12.14
C VAL A 98 -1.19 -3.98 -11.41
N TRP A 99 0.07 -4.37 -11.56
CA TRP A 99 1.22 -3.80 -10.86
C TRP A 99 1.90 -2.69 -11.66
N MET A 100 2.78 -1.90 -11.02
CA MET A 100 3.61 -0.88 -11.67
C MET A 100 2.79 0.11 -12.52
N LEU A 101 1.64 0.58 -11.99
CA LEU A 101 0.76 1.51 -12.72
C LEU A 101 1.45 2.84 -13.06
N VAL A 102 2.55 3.19 -12.39
CA VAL A 102 3.40 4.35 -12.73
C VAL A 102 3.83 4.32 -14.19
N ASN A 103 4.15 3.15 -14.75
CA ASN A 103 4.52 2.99 -16.17
C ASN A 103 3.32 2.89 -17.11
N LYS A 104 2.11 2.66 -16.59
CA LYS A 104 0.94 2.25 -17.39
C LYS A 104 -0.02 3.38 -17.75
N GLY A 105 0.29 4.60 -17.34
CA GLY A 105 -0.50 5.78 -17.73
C GLY A 105 -0.28 7.01 -16.84
N LYS A 106 -0.32 8.18 -17.46
CA LYS A 106 -0.24 9.46 -16.74
C LYS A 106 -1.37 9.62 -15.73
N VAL A 107 -2.58 9.15 -16.06
CA VAL A 107 -3.75 9.22 -15.19
C VAL A 107 -3.52 8.54 -13.83
N PHE A 108 -2.70 7.51 -13.78
CA PHE A 108 -2.31 6.85 -12.54
C PHE A 108 -1.23 7.64 -11.79
N ARG A 109 -0.24 8.19 -12.51
CA ARG A 109 0.82 9.01 -11.90
C ARG A 109 0.28 10.26 -11.21
N ASP A 110 -0.75 10.86 -11.79
CA ASP A 110 -1.40 12.07 -11.23
C ASP A 110 -2.07 11.80 -9.86
N LEU A 111 -2.37 10.54 -9.53
CA LEU A 111 -2.91 10.16 -8.23
C LEU A 111 -1.86 10.12 -7.12
N VAL A 112 -0.58 9.90 -7.49
CA VAL A 112 0.53 9.81 -6.51
C VAL A 112 0.77 11.15 -5.81
N THR A 113 0.54 12.25 -6.52
CA THR A 113 0.74 13.62 -6.04
C THR A 113 -0.60 14.36 -5.85
N HIS A 114 -1.65 13.63 -5.47
CA HIS A 114 -2.99 14.16 -5.31
C HIS A 114 -3.04 15.23 -4.20
N LEU A 115 -3.42 16.47 -4.57
CA LEU A 115 -3.34 17.64 -3.68
C LEU A 115 -4.09 17.49 -2.36
N PHE A 116 -5.26 16.84 -2.37
CA PHE A 116 -6.04 16.63 -1.15
C PHE A 116 -5.47 15.52 -0.27
N MET A 117 -4.94 14.45 -0.89
CA MET A 117 -4.43 13.28 -0.16
C MET A 117 -3.04 13.51 0.44
N THR A 118 -2.18 14.28 -0.23
CA THR A 118 -0.80 14.53 0.22
C THR A 118 -0.72 15.01 1.67
N PRO A 119 -1.48 16.02 2.14
CA PRO A 119 -1.42 16.44 3.55
C PRO A 119 -1.88 15.37 4.55
N LEU A 120 -2.81 14.49 4.16
CA LEU A 120 -3.28 13.40 5.01
C LEU A 120 -2.22 12.30 5.14
N ILE A 121 -1.52 12.00 4.05
CA ILE A 121 -0.39 11.06 4.05
C ILE A 121 0.77 11.65 4.87
N GLU A 122 1.05 12.95 4.72
CA GLU A 122 2.06 13.66 5.51
C GLU A 122 1.74 13.66 7.00
N PHE A 123 0.48 13.77 7.36
CA PHE A 123 0.05 13.62 8.75
C PHE A 123 0.45 12.26 9.35
N LEU A 124 0.34 11.18 8.57
CA LEU A 124 0.67 9.82 9.03
C LEU A 124 2.17 9.52 8.97
N LEU A 125 2.85 9.89 7.89
CA LEU A 125 4.19 9.40 7.54
C LEU A 125 5.28 10.48 7.54
N GLY A 126 4.88 11.74 7.72
CA GLY A 126 5.77 12.90 7.58
C GLY A 126 5.98 13.31 6.11
N PRO A 127 6.61 14.49 5.87
CA PRO A 127 6.65 15.13 4.54
C PRO A 127 7.54 14.40 3.52
N HIS A 128 8.35 13.45 3.97
CA HIS A 128 9.31 12.75 3.12
C HIS A 128 8.87 11.33 2.75
N PHE A 129 7.61 11.01 2.84
CA PHE A 129 7.09 9.69 2.47
C PHE A 129 7.40 9.30 1.03
N LEU A 130 7.41 7.99 0.77
CA LEU A 130 7.61 7.38 -0.53
C LEU A 130 6.35 6.64 -0.98
N LEU A 131 6.15 6.55 -2.27
CA LEU A 131 5.24 5.58 -2.86
C LEU A 131 5.87 4.18 -2.71
N SER A 132 5.15 3.26 -2.08
CA SER A 132 5.58 1.87 -1.93
C SER A 132 5.12 1.01 -3.09
N THR A 133 3.86 1.12 -3.47
CA THR A 133 3.28 0.49 -4.67
C THR A 133 2.11 1.30 -5.20
N LEU A 134 1.94 1.28 -6.51
CA LEU A 134 0.74 1.77 -7.19
C LEU A 134 0.17 0.65 -8.06
N SER A 135 -0.88 0.02 -7.56
CA SER A 135 -1.46 -1.17 -8.17
C SER A 135 -2.98 -1.10 -8.24
N ALA A 136 -3.58 -1.92 -9.08
CA ALA A 136 -5.02 -2.14 -9.04
C ALA A 136 -5.36 -3.51 -8.46
N ASN A 137 -6.52 -3.56 -7.81
CA ASN A 137 -7.16 -4.76 -7.34
C ASN A 137 -8.55 -4.84 -7.96
N ILE A 138 -8.70 -5.70 -8.96
CA ILE A 138 -9.97 -5.97 -9.64
C ILE A 138 -10.54 -7.23 -8.97
N ALA A 139 -11.47 -7.02 -8.03
CA ALA A 139 -12.13 -8.14 -7.35
C ALA A 139 -13.29 -8.66 -8.22
N ASN A 140 -13.07 -9.75 -8.91
CA ASN A 140 -14.04 -10.35 -9.81
C ASN A 140 -15.09 -11.19 -9.07
N PRO A 141 -16.28 -11.41 -9.67
CA PRO A 141 -17.30 -12.30 -9.12
C PRO A 141 -16.72 -13.67 -8.80
N GLY A 142 -17.03 -14.18 -7.62
CA GLY A 142 -16.50 -15.46 -7.12
C GLY A 142 -15.16 -15.36 -6.39
N GLY A 143 -14.52 -14.18 -6.36
CA GLY A 143 -13.34 -13.95 -5.55
C GLY A 143 -13.65 -14.14 -4.07
N VAL A 144 -12.78 -14.87 -3.37
CA VAL A 144 -12.93 -15.15 -1.94
C VAL A 144 -12.33 -14.04 -1.09
N GLU A 145 -12.75 -13.94 0.16
CA GLU A 145 -12.20 -12.96 1.06
C GLU A 145 -10.75 -13.24 1.43
N MET A 146 -9.98 -12.17 1.55
CA MET A 146 -8.63 -12.22 2.10
C MET A 146 -8.70 -12.20 3.63
N GLY A 147 -7.84 -12.98 4.28
CA GLY A 147 -7.65 -12.92 5.73
C GLY A 147 -7.26 -11.52 6.18
N LEU A 148 -7.71 -11.11 7.36
CA LEU A 148 -7.32 -9.82 7.94
C LEU A 148 -5.80 -9.82 8.20
N HIS A 149 -5.15 -8.71 7.88
CA HIS A 149 -3.72 -8.48 8.06
C HIS A 149 -3.45 -6.99 8.28
N THR A 150 -2.21 -6.65 8.60
CA THR A 150 -1.70 -5.27 8.57
C THR A 150 -0.67 -5.13 7.45
N ASP A 151 -0.48 -3.91 6.93
CA ASP A 151 0.54 -3.64 5.91
C ASP A 151 1.90 -3.23 6.49
N GLN A 152 2.05 -3.25 7.80
CA GLN A 152 3.35 -3.10 8.46
C GLN A 152 3.68 -4.26 9.41
N TRP A 153 3.35 -5.47 8.99
CA TRP A 153 3.61 -6.72 9.71
C TRP A 153 5.09 -6.94 10.04
N TRP A 154 5.98 -6.37 9.25
CA TRP A 154 7.44 -6.42 9.39
C TRP A 154 7.99 -5.46 10.47
N MET A 155 7.16 -4.63 11.09
CA MET A 155 7.57 -3.79 12.21
C MET A 155 7.40 -4.57 13.52
N PRO A 156 8.49 -4.88 14.23
CA PRO A 156 8.39 -5.48 15.55
C PRO A 156 7.72 -4.51 16.52
N ARG A 157 6.99 -5.04 17.47
CA ARG A 157 6.47 -4.23 18.58
C ARG A 157 7.62 -3.65 19.40
N PRO A 158 7.48 -2.45 19.97
CA PRO A 158 8.41 -1.98 20.98
C PRO A 158 8.51 -2.98 22.14
N MET A 159 9.72 -3.42 22.45
CA MET A 159 9.98 -4.43 23.48
C MET A 159 10.31 -3.75 24.81
N PRO A 160 9.86 -4.27 25.95
CA PRO A 160 10.37 -3.89 27.26
C PRO A 160 11.88 -4.16 27.35
N ARG A 161 12.60 -3.33 28.14
CA ARG A 161 14.07 -3.43 28.25
C ARG A 161 14.59 -4.77 28.77
N ASN A 162 13.75 -5.53 29.47
CA ASN A 162 14.06 -6.82 30.07
C ASN A 162 13.70 -8.02 29.18
N GLU A 163 13.19 -7.77 27.98
CA GLU A 163 12.91 -8.83 27.01
C GLU A 163 14.02 -8.88 25.94
N ALA A 164 14.24 -10.08 25.39
CA ALA A 164 15.20 -10.24 24.31
C ALA A 164 14.72 -9.49 23.04
N PRO A 165 15.61 -8.76 22.35
CA PRO A 165 15.25 -8.07 21.13
C PRO A 165 14.94 -9.06 20.00
N VAL A 166 13.94 -8.72 19.18
CA VAL A 166 13.64 -9.47 17.98
C VAL A 166 14.65 -9.10 16.89
N THR A 167 15.22 -10.10 16.25
CA THR A 167 16.12 -9.89 15.12
C THR A 167 15.30 -9.56 13.87
N PRO A 168 15.54 -8.43 13.17
CA PRO A 168 14.75 -8.06 12.00
C PRO A 168 14.64 -9.14 10.92
N GLY A 169 15.73 -9.92 10.73
CA GLY A 169 15.74 -11.01 9.76
C GLY A 169 14.92 -12.25 10.15
N SER A 170 14.40 -12.30 11.38
CA SER A 170 13.52 -13.38 11.85
C SER A 170 12.05 -12.99 11.89
N ILE A 171 11.72 -11.75 11.44
CA ILE A 171 10.33 -11.29 11.42
C ILE A 171 9.62 -11.92 10.23
N GLU A 172 8.65 -12.77 10.51
CA GLU A 172 7.78 -13.40 9.52
C GLU A 172 6.32 -12.96 9.71
N ARG A 173 5.58 -12.95 8.60
CA ARG A 173 4.13 -12.69 8.66
C ARG A 173 3.46 -13.78 9.49
N GLY A 174 2.83 -13.40 10.57
CA GLY A 174 2.11 -14.33 11.45
C GLY A 174 2.78 -14.63 12.79
N GLU A 175 4.05 -14.30 13.00
CA GLU A 175 4.73 -14.54 14.29
C GLU A 175 4.25 -13.61 15.43
N TYR A 176 3.65 -12.47 15.09
CA TYR A 176 3.21 -11.44 16.04
C TYR A 176 1.71 -11.43 16.28
N TYR A 177 1.14 -12.60 16.44
CA TYR A 177 -0.26 -12.69 16.85
C TYR A 177 -0.41 -12.23 18.30
N GLY A 178 -1.28 -11.25 18.52
CA GLY A 178 -1.65 -10.83 19.86
C GLY A 178 -2.56 -11.85 20.52
N SER A 179 -2.36 -12.12 21.81
CA SER A 179 -3.40 -12.69 22.66
C SER A 179 -4.46 -11.61 22.84
N GLY A 180 -5.63 -11.66 22.42
CA GLY A 180 -6.70 -10.67 22.44
C GLY A 180 -6.81 -9.65 23.62
N ASP A 181 -5.95 -9.74 24.62
CA ASP A 181 -5.84 -8.79 25.72
C ASP A 181 -4.90 -7.64 25.34
N VAL A 182 -5.50 -6.51 24.99
CA VAL A 182 -4.76 -5.29 24.68
C VAL A 182 -4.51 -4.49 25.96
N ASP A 183 -3.25 -4.33 26.36
CA ASP A 183 -2.88 -3.40 27.41
C ASP A 183 -2.73 -1.99 26.83
N PRO A 184 -3.62 -1.03 27.18
CA PRO A 184 -3.54 0.33 26.65
C PRO A 184 -2.27 1.08 27.07
N ALA A 185 -1.57 0.62 28.12
CA ALA A 185 -0.28 1.16 28.51
C ALA A 185 0.88 0.61 27.67
N ARG A 186 0.63 -0.33 26.77
CA ARG A 186 1.65 -0.93 25.92
C ARG A 186 2.06 0.04 24.84
N LEU A 187 3.36 0.21 24.64
CA LEU A 187 3.89 0.98 23.53
C LEU A 187 3.55 0.29 22.20
N ILE A 188 3.16 1.08 21.24
CA ILE A 188 2.92 0.64 19.85
C ILE A 188 3.86 1.36 18.88
N ASN A 189 4.18 0.71 17.76
CA ASN A 189 4.95 1.35 16.71
C ASN A 189 4.14 2.48 16.05
N PRO A 190 4.78 3.55 15.60
CA PRO A 190 4.11 4.57 14.80
C PRO A 190 3.64 3.99 13.45
N PRO A 191 2.70 4.63 12.77
CA PRO A 191 2.38 4.27 11.40
C PRO A 191 3.60 4.50 10.51
N CYS A 192 4.00 3.46 9.76
CA CYS A 192 5.12 3.48 8.84
C CYS A 192 4.70 3.21 7.41
N ALA A 193 3.43 2.86 7.22
CA ALA A 193 2.76 2.70 5.94
C ALA A 193 1.34 3.26 6.02
N CYS A 194 0.77 3.63 4.88
CA CYS A 194 -0.66 3.92 4.73
C CYS A 194 -1.11 3.64 3.31
N ASN A 195 -2.41 3.47 3.14
CA ASN A 195 -3.04 3.11 1.89
C ASN A 195 -4.09 4.13 1.49
N VAL A 196 -4.11 4.49 0.22
CA VAL A 196 -5.20 5.24 -0.40
C VAL A 196 -5.85 4.32 -1.45
N MET A 197 -7.05 3.84 -1.17
CA MET A 197 -7.83 3.04 -2.08
C MET A 197 -8.82 3.94 -2.83
N TYR A 198 -8.57 4.20 -4.10
CA TYR A 198 -9.51 4.92 -4.97
C TYR A 198 -10.58 3.96 -5.49
N CYS A 199 -11.84 4.31 -5.28
CA CYS A 199 -13.01 3.53 -5.69
C CYS A 199 -13.40 3.91 -7.13
N LEU A 200 -13.07 3.06 -8.11
CA LEU A 200 -13.37 3.34 -9.52
C LEU A 200 -14.79 2.94 -9.94
N ASN A 201 -15.48 2.20 -9.10
CA ASN A 201 -16.93 1.99 -9.09
C ASN A 201 -17.43 1.98 -7.64
N ASP A 202 -18.74 1.90 -7.42
CA ASP A 202 -19.28 1.83 -6.05
C ASP A 202 -18.71 0.61 -5.34
N PHE A 203 -18.17 0.81 -4.13
CA PHE A 203 -17.79 -0.27 -3.24
C PHE A 203 -18.97 -0.59 -2.32
N THR A 204 -19.23 -1.87 -2.16
CA THR A 204 -20.26 -2.40 -1.27
C THR A 204 -19.76 -3.66 -0.58
N ALA A 205 -20.39 -4.03 0.52
CA ALA A 205 -20.12 -5.30 1.19
C ALA A 205 -20.37 -6.51 0.27
N LEU A 206 -21.27 -6.36 -0.72
CA LEU A 206 -21.63 -7.44 -1.65
C LEU A 206 -20.57 -7.67 -2.75
N ASN A 207 -19.94 -6.58 -3.27
CA ASN A 207 -18.99 -6.68 -4.39
C ASN A 207 -17.53 -6.80 -3.96
N GLY A 208 -17.27 -7.13 -2.70
CA GLY A 208 -15.91 -7.33 -2.21
C GLY A 208 -15.22 -6.03 -1.79
N GLY A 209 -15.98 -5.06 -1.30
CA GLY A 209 -15.41 -3.87 -0.65
C GLY A 209 -14.39 -4.26 0.40
N THR A 210 -13.33 -3.46 0.53
CA THR A 210 -12.27 -3.69 1.51
C THR A 210 -12.88 -3.82 2.92
N ARG A 211 -12.51 -4.86 3.64
CA ARG A 211 -12.93 -5.06 5.03
C ARG A 211 -11.94 -4.38 5.96
N LEU A 212 -12.44 -3.63 6.92
CA LEU A 212 -11.64 -2.97 7.96
C LEU A 212 -12.19 -3.31 9.34
N VAL A 213 -11.28 -3.32 10.33
CA VAL A 213 -11.65 -3.37 11.75
C VAL A 213 -11.34 -2.00 12.37
N PRO A 214 -12.32 -1.11 12.53
CA PRO A 214 -12.09 0.21 13.09
C PRO A 214 -11.39 0.15 14.44
N LYS A 215 -10.51 1.12 14.74
CA LYS A 215 -9.72 1.21 15.98
C LYS A 215 -8.66 0.11 16.16
N SER A 216 -8.54 -0.86 15.25
CA SER A 216 -7.52 -1.92 15.35
C SER A 216 -6.07 -1.38 15.31
N HIS A 217 -5.85 -0.23 14.68
CA HIS A 217 -4.57 0.46 14.65
C HIS A 217 -4.03 0.83 16.05
N LEU A 218 -4.92 1.00 17.03
CA LEU A 218 -4.55 1.33 18.40
C LEU A 218 -4.05 0.11 19.19
N THR A 219 -4.26 -1.10 18.68
CA THR A 219 -3.87 -2.32 19.38
C THR A 219 -2.36 -2.57 19.38
N GLY A 220 -1.67 -2.12 18.33
CA GLY A 220 -0.26 -2.46 18.11
C GLY A 220 -0.01 -3.94 17.86
N LEU A 221 -1.03 -4.70 17.47
CA LEU A 221 -1.00 -6.15 17.27
C LEU A 221 -1.34 -6.50 15.82
N GLN A 222 -0.87 -7.66 15.37
CA GLN A 222 -1.41 -8.31 14.19
C GLN A 222 -2.77 -8.94 14.52
N PRO A 223 -3.67 -9.08 13.53
CA PRO A 223 -4.90 -9.81 13.77
C PRO A 223 -4.59 -11.26 14.11
N PRO A 224 -5.28 -11.86 15.10
CA PRO A 224 -5.10 -13.27 15.43
C PRO A 224 -5.44 -14.18 14.25
N PRO A 225 -4.85 -15.39 14.14
CA PRO A 225 -5.11 -16.31 13.03
C PRO A 225 -6.57 -16.71 12.87
N ASP A 226 -7.33 -16.72 13.99
CA ASP A 226 -8.72 -17.19 14.06
C ASP A 226 -9.75 -16.06 13.88
N VAL A 227 -9.32 -14.90 13.46
CA VAL A 227 -10.12 -13.66 13.39
C VAL A 227 -11.39 -13.73 12.55
N PRO A 228 -11.54 -14.54 11.49
CA PRO A 228 -12.78 -14.51 10.73
C PRO A 228 -14.05 -14.74 11.56
N HIS A 229 -13.91 -15.34 12.75
CA HIS A 229 -15.04 -15.76 13.57
C HIS A 229 -15.22 -14.97 14.88
N THR A 230 -14.23 -14.18 15.28
CA THR A 230 -14.21 -13.54 16.61
C THR A 230 -14.17 -12.02 16.59
N VAL A 231 -13.82 -11.40 15.49
CA VAL A 231 -13.71 -9.94 15.36
C VAL A 231 -14.67 -9.41 14.31
N SER A 232 -15.52 -8.46 14.72
CA SER A 232 -16.38 -7.75 13.80
C SER A 232 -15.55 -6.88 12.84
N SER A 233 -15.78 -6.99 11.55
CA SER A 233 -15.21 -6.13 10.51
C SER A 233 -16.33 -5.53 9.67
N ILE A 234 -16.09 -4.33 9.16
CA ILE A 234 -17.01 -3.67 8.23
C ILE A 234 -16.51 -3.84 6.80
N GLY A 235 -17.40 -4.17 5.88
CA GLY A 235 -17.13 -3.99 4.46
C GLY A 235 -17.30 -2.51 4.11
N MET A 236 -16.27 -1.92 3.54
CA MET A 236 -16.28 -0.50 3.19
C MET A 236 -17.30 -0.24 2.07
N GLU A 237 -18.19 0.71 2.34
CA GLU A 237 -19.14 1.23 1.36
C GLU A 237 -18.73 2.64 0.99
N ALA A 238 -18.49 2.87 -0.31
CA ALA A 238 -18.07 4.17 -0.82
C ALA A 238 -18.52 4.33 -2.28
N LYS A 239 -18.92 5.53 -2.64
CA LYS A 239 -19.30 5.86 -4.02
C LYS A 239 -18.10 5.88 -4.95
N ALA A 240 -18.34 5.58 -6.22
CA ALA A 240 -17.36 5.77 -7.28
C ALA A 240 -16.79 7.19 -7.24
N GLY A 241 -15.48 7.33 -7.39
CA GLY A 241 -14.77 8.60 -7.24
C GLY A 241 -14.33 8.94 -5.82
N SER A 242 -14.78 8.20 -4.81
CA SER A 242 -14.26 8.34 -3.43
C SER A 242 -12.89 7.71 -3.27
N ALA A 243 -12.17 8.10 -2.21
CA ALA A 243 -10.96 7.44 -1.76
C ALA A 243 -11.07 7.06 -0.28
N ILE A 244 -10.62 5.86 0.05
CA ILE A 244 -10.54 5.36 1.42
C ILE A 244 -9.06 5.41 1.83
N LEU A 245 -8.72 6.28 2.78
CA LEU A 245 -7.38 6.35 3.35
C LEU A 245 -7.36 5.61 4.69
N PHE A 246 -6.44 4.68 4.86
CA PHE A 246 -6.24 3.96 6.11
C PHE A 246 -4.76 3.74 6.42
N GLU A 247 -4.42 3.75 7.70
CA GLU A 247 -3.03 3.55 8.14
C GLU A 247 -2.61 2.08 8.12
N GLY A 248 -1.30 1.82 7.99
CA GLY A 248 -0.76 0.48 7.79
C GLY A 248 -0.95 -0.50 8.94
N ARG A 249 -1.30 -0.04 10.15
CA ARG A 249 -1.59 -0.90 11.32
C ARG A 249 -3.04 -1.38 11.36
N MET A 250 -3.91 -0.85 10.50
CA MET A 250 -5.30 -1.29 10.42
C MET A 250 -5.39 -2.75 10.03
N TRP A 251 -6.22 -3.51 10.73
CA TRP A 251 -6.60 -4.85 10.31
C TRP A 251 -7.56 -4.75 9.14
N HIS A 252 -7.14 -5.26 8.00
CA HIS A 252 -7.93 -5.13 6.79
C HIS A 252 -7.73 -6.34 5.85
N GLY A 253 -8.58 -6.42 4.83
CA GLY A 253 -8.49 -7.43 3.79
C GLY A 253 -9.51 -7.18 2.68
N THR A 254 -9.31 -7.77 1.51
CA THR A 254 -10.30 -7.75 0.43
C THR A 254 -11.53 -8.56 0.83
N GLY A 255 -12.73 -8.02 0.63
CA GLY A 255 -13.98 -8.75 0.83
C GLY A 255 -14.25 -9.78 -0.28
N ALA A 256 -15.11 -10.76 0.00
CA ALA A 256 -15.57 -11.67 -1.04
C ALA A 256 -16.51 -10.95 -2.02
N ASN A 257 -16.30 -11.11 -3.32
CA ASN A 257 -17.22 -10.59 -4.32
C ASN A 257 -18.32 -11.62 -4.64
N ARG A 258 -19.51 -11.33 -4.14
CA ARG A 258 -20.75 -12.13 -4.38
C ARG A 258 -21.71 -11.44 -5.33
N SER A 259 -21.29 -10.35 -5.98
CA SER A 259 -22.06 -9.63 -6.99
C SER A 259 -21.83 -10.20 -8.39
N ASN A 260 -22.54 -9.64 -9.38
CA ASN A 260 -22.43 -10.06 -10.78
C ASN A 260 -21.39 -9.27 -11.59
N GLY A 261 -20.66 -8.34 -10.96
CA GLY A 261 -19.68 -7.49 -11.64
C GLY A 261 -18.41 -7.29 -10.82
N PRO A 262 -17.33 -6.81 -11.46
CA PRO A 262 -16.08 -6.55 -10.76
C PRO A 262 -16.16 -5.35 -9.84
N ARG A 263 -15.41 -5.38 -8.75
CA ARG A 263 -15.09 -4.21 -7.94
C ARG A 263 -13.70 -3.69 -8.36
N LEU A 264 -13.66 -2.45 -8.79
CA LEU A 264 -12.47 -1.82 -9.34
C LEU A 264 -11.84 -0.88 -8.31
N GLY A 265 -10.72 -1.30 -7.71
CA GLY A 265 -9.98 -0.50 -6.75
C GLY A 265 -8.57 -0.23 -7.24
N LEU A 266 -8.13 1.03 -7.13
CA LEU A 266 -6.74 1.40 -7.35
C LEU A 266 -6.12 1.72 -5.99
N LEU A 267 -5.04 1.03 -5.66
CA LEU A 267 -4.36 1.12 -4.37
C LEU A 267 -3.02 1.83 -4.53
N ALA A 268 -2.88 2.98 -3.88
CA ALA A 268 -1.62 3.64 -3.67
C ALA A 268 -1.17 3.39 -2.22
N THR A 269 -0.18 2.55 -2.03
CA THR A 269 0.45 2.33 -0.72
C THR A 269 1.65 3.21 -0.59
N TYR A 270 1.76 3.91 0.53
CA TYR A 270 2.89 4.77 0.86
C TYR A 270 3.64 4.25 2.07
N CYS A 271 4.92 4.57 2.16
CA CYS A 271 5.75 4.20 3.31
C CYS A 271 6.63 5.37 3.78
N ALA A 272 7.08 5.31 5.02
CA ALA A 272 8.03 6.26 5.54
C ALA A 272 9.40 6.14 4.81
N PRO A 273 10.19 7.22 4.73
CA PRO A 273 11.32 7.33 3.79
C PRO A 273 12.48 6.38 4.07
N GLN A 274 12.56 5.79 5.27
CA GLN A 274 13.59 4.83 5.64
C GLN A 274 13.28 3.40 5.19
N PHE A 275 12.10 3.14 4.64
CA PHE A 275 11.71 1.82 4.19
C PHE A 275 11.88 1.65 2.68
N ARG A 276 12.13 0.43 2.28
CA ARG A 276 12.17 0.07 0.87
C ARG A 276 10.74 -0.03 0.32
N ALA A 277 10.49 0.62 -0.81
CA ALA A 277 9.23 0.46 -1.55
C ALA A 277 9.02 -1.00 -2.00
N GLN A 278 7.78 -1.43 -2.07
CA GLN A 278 7.41 -2.76 -2.59
C GLN A 278 7.74 -2.88 -4.08
N GLU A 279 7.44 -1.83 -4.85
CA GLU A 279 7.85 -1.74 -6.25
C GLU A 279 9.21 -1.04 -6.35
N ASN A 280 10.12 -1.59 -7.15
CA ASN A 280 11.45 -1.04 -7.32
C ASN A 280 11.46 0.00 -8.45
N TYR A 281 11.02 1.20 -8.14
CA TYR A 281 10.94 2.29 -9.13
C TYR A 281 12.30 2.72 -9.69
N THR A 282 13.38 2.60 -8.91
CA THR A 282 14.71 2.97 -9.39
C THR A 282 15.23 2.07 -10.50
N LEU A 283 14.75 0.83 -10.56
CA LEU A 283 15.08 -0.14 -11.60
C LEU A 283 13.96 -0.25 -12.64
N GLY A 284 12.70 -0.27 -12.20
CA GLY A 284 11.56 -0.67 -13.02
C GLY A 284 10.80 0.49 -13.66
N ILE A 285 11.15 1.75 -13.37
CA ILE A 285 10.51 2.88 -14.05
C ILE A 285 10.96 2.94 -15.50
N ASP A 286 9.99 3.15 -16.39
CA ASP A 286 10.27 3.42 -17.79
C ASP A 286 11.10 4.72 -17.94
N PRO A 287 12.21 4.71 -18.71
CA PRO A 287 13.04 5.88 -18.90
C PRO A 287 12.28 7.12 -19.42
N GLU A 288 11.30 6.93 -20.29
CA GLU A 288 10.48 8.02 -20.83
C GLU A 288 9.59 8.60 -19.72
N VAL A 289 8.96 7.74 -18.93
CA VAL A 289 8.17 8.14 -17.75
C VAL A 289 9.03 8.90 -16.75
N ARG A 290 10.25 8.44 -16.51
CA ARG A 290 11.19 9.12 -15.62
C ARG A 290 11.58 10.51 -16.15
N ALA A 291 11.82 10.64 -17.44
CA ALA A 291 12.21 11.91 -18.06
C ALA A 291 11.09 12.96 -18.02
N GLU A 292 9.84 12.53 -18.09
CA GLU A 292 8.65 13.40 -18.02
C GLU A 292 8.16 13.67 -16.61
N ALA A 293 8.62 12.91 -15.61
CA ALA A 293 8.13 12.99 -14.25
C ALA A 293 8.47 14.34 -13.59
N SER A 294 7.50 14.92 -12.90
CA SER A 294 7.72 16.11 -12.09
C SER A 294 8.71 15.82 -10.94
N PRO A 295 9.43 16.84 -10.44
CA PRO A 295 10.30 16.68 -9.27
C PRO A 295 9.58 16.11 -8.06
N GLU A 296 8.30 16.44 -7.88
CA GLU A 296 7.48 15.90 -6.80
C GLU A 296 7.23 14.40 -6.98
N LEU A 297 6.82 13.98 -8.18
CA LEU A 297 6.63 12.55 -8.47
C LEU A 297 7.94 11.79 -8.29
N LEU A 298 9.06 12.29 -8.83
CA LEU A 298 10.38 11.67 -8.65
C LEU A 298 10.74 11.54 -7.17
N ALA A 299 10.44 12.57 -6.35
CA ALA A 299 10.65 12.50 -4.91
C ALA A 299 9.81 11.37 -4.26
N ARG A 300 8.56 11.19 -4.66
CA ARG A 300 7.70 10.11 -4.16
C ARG A 300 8.17 8.72 -4.61
N LEU A 301 8.79 8.62 -5.78
CA LEU A 301 9.37 7.37 -6.32
C LEU A 301 10.76 7.03 -5.73
N GLY A 302 11.27 7.84 -4.81
CA GLY A 302 12.54 7.59 -4.13
C GLY A 302 13.78 8.17 -4.83
N PHE A 303 13.63 8.94 -5.92
CA PHE A 303 14.73 9.66 -6.56
C PHE A 303 15.08 10.94 -5.79
N LYS A 304 15.24 10.84 -4.50
CA LYS A 304 15.53 11.99 -3.63
C LYS A 304 16.52 11.66 -2.53
N LEU A 305 17.13 12.71 -1.99
CA LEU A 305 17.88 12.64 -0.76
C LEU A 305 16.95 12.81 0.46
N TRP A 306 17.12 11.96 1.45
CA TRP A 306 16.55 12.13 2.76
C TRP A 306 17.63 11.83 3.81
N ASN A 307 18.06 12.86 4.56
CA ASN A 307 19.25 12.77 5.40
C ASN A 307 20.48 12.26 4.59
N SER A 308 20.97 11.08 4.92
CA SER A 308 22.08 10.44 4.19
C SER A 308 21.63 9.34 3.21
N TYR A 309 20.34 9.10 3.12
CA TYR A 309 19.78 8.06 2.26
C TYR A 309 19.51 8.58 0.85
N GLY A 310 19.66 7.71 -0.16
CA GLY A 310 19.43 8.05 -1.57
C GLY A 310 20.59 8.78 -2.24
N ARG A 311 21.80 8.76 -1.68
CA ARG A 311 23.00 9.36 -2.32
C ARG A 311 23.39 8.61 -3.58
N ILE A 312 23.77 9.36 -4.60
CA ILE A 312 24.29 8.84 -5.89
C ILE A 312 25.80 9.03 -6.04
N GLY A 313 26.51 9.47 -4.99
CA GLY A 313 27.95 9.72 -5.02
C GLY A 313 28.34 11.10 -5.55
N HIS A 314 27.46 11.84 -6.20
CA HIS A 314 27.77 13.18 -6.69
C HIS A 314 27.83 14.20 -5.54
N PRO A 315 28.91 15.03 -5.42
CA PRO A 315 29.06 15.96 -4.29
C PRO A 315 28.05 17.11 -4.31
N HIS A 316 27.46 17.41 -5.46
CA HIS A 316 26.43 18.43 -5.66
C HIS A 316 25.04 17.84 -5.88
N ALA A 317 24.77 16.64 -5.33
CA ALA A 317 23.46 16.03 -5.43
C ALA A 317 22.38 16.98 -4.89
N ARG A 318 21.33 17.21 -5.68
CA ARG A 318 20.17 18.01 -5.31
C ARG A 318 19.19 17.16 -4.49
N TYR A 319 18.19 17.81 -3.89
CA TYR A 319 17.11 17.12 -3.16
C TYR A 319 16.45 16.03 -4.01
N VAL A 320 16.13 16.32 -5.26
CA VAL A 320 15.74 15.30 -6.25
C VAL A 320 16.96 14.98 -7.09
N ASN A 321 17.29 13.69 -7.15
CA ASN A 321 18.39 13.19 -7.98
C ASN A 321 17.96 13.18 -9.44
N GLU A 322 18.46 14.15 -10.19
CA GLU A 322 18.37 14.12 -11.65
C GLU A 322 19.31 13.02 -12.20
N PRO A 323 19.02 12.48 -13.40
CA PRO A 323 19.97 11.64 -14.09
C PRO A 323 21.23 12.47 -14.38
N THR A 324 22.24 12.33 -13.55
CA THR A 324 23.55 12.93 -13.75
C THR A 324 24.54 11.82 -14.07
N ASP A 325 25.59 12.16 -14.77
CA ASP A 325 26.65 11.20 -15.02
C ASP A 325 27.20 10.67 -13.68
N PRO A 326 27.20 9.36 -13.48
CA PRO A 326 27.72 8.80 -12.25
C PRO A 326 29.20 9.13 -12.13
N ILE A 327 29.63 9.51 -10.93
CA ILE A 327 31.06 9.59 -10.62
C ILE A 327 31.54 8.16 -10.42
N GLY A 328 32.20 7.65 -11.46
CA GLY A 328 32.83 6.33 -11.44
C GLY A 328 34.24 6.36 -10.86
N GLU A 329 35.03 5.35 -11.20
CA GLU A 329 36.42 5.24 -10.77
C GLU A 329 37.25 6.43 -11.30
N MET A 330 37.98 7.10 -10.40
CA MET A 330 38.79 8.27 -10.73
C MET A 330 40.28 7.99 -10.45
N THR A 331 41.13 8.64 -11.22
CA THR A 331 42.56 8.75 -10.97
C THR A 331 42.94 10.23 -10.83
N PRO A 332 44.13 10.58 -10.33
CA PRO A 332 44.59 11.97 -10.32
C PRO A 332 44.60 12.66 -11.71
N HIS A 333 44.50 11.86 -12.77
CA HIS A 333 44.51 12.33 -14.16
C HIS A 333 43.12 12.33 -14.84
N GLY A 334 42.06 12.04 -14.11
CA GLY A 334 40.69 12.07 -14.62
C GLY A 334 39.92 10.78 -14.37
N GLN A 335 38.69 10.73 -14.89
CA GLN A 335 37.84 9.55 -14.79
C GLN A 335 38.36 8.43 -15.72
N ARG A 336 38.40 7.20 -15.21
CA ARG A 336 38.51 6.04 -16.09
C ARG A 336 37.23 5.89 -16.90
N GLN A 337 37.36 5.80 -18.23
CA GLN A 337 36.22 5.40 -19.05
C GLN A 337 35.72 4.04 -18.54
N ALA A 338 34.43 3.95 -18.24
CA ALA A 338 33.81 2.69 -17.90
C ALA A 338 34.05 1.73 -19.06
N THR A 339 34.89 0.72 -18.86
CA THR A 339 34.96 -0.42 -19.77
C THR A 339 33.56 -1.06 -19.72
N GLY A 340 32.82 -0.91 -20.83
CA GLY A 340 31.43 -1.29 -20.91
C GLY A 340 31.21 -2.76 -20.60
N HIS A 341 30.90 -3.04 -19.35
CA HIS A 341 30.19 -4.23 -18.98
C HIS A 341 28.73 -3.85 -18.83
N MET A 342 27.97 -4.03 -19.90
CA MET A 342 26.54 -4.23 -19.72
C MET A 342 26.38 -5.47 -18.84
N LEU A 343 25.75 -5.31 -17.69
CA LEU A 343 25.26 -6.44 -16.91
C LEU A 343 24.27 -7.23 -17.78
N PRO A 344 24.33 -8.56 -17.76
CA PRO A 344 23.44 -9.41 -18.53
C PRO A 344 21.98 -9.21 -18.18
#